data_e8ca6d6712778b8f72c47de3cbfd3846
#
_entry.id   e8ca6d6712778b8f72c47de3cbfd3846
#
_cell.length_a   1.000
_cell.length_b   1.000
_cell.length_c   1.000
_cell.angle_alpha   90.00
_cell.angle_beta   90.00
_cell.angle_gamma   90.00
#
_symmetry.space_group_name_H-M   'P 1'
#
loop_
_entity.id
_entity.type
_entity.pdbx_description
1 polymer ?
#
loop_
_entity_poly.entity_id
_entity_poly.type
_entity_poly.pdbx_seq_one_letter_code
_entity_poly.pdbx_strand_id
1 'polypeptide(L)'
;MSPNPQFLFDFGSPNAFLSHEAIPAIEKRTGVKFDYVPVLLGGVYKATGNMSPGESLRGIKNKPEYNALETERFLRRHNITTFKSNPFFPVNTLMLMRGVVAADFEGLFEPYFRAAYHHMWSEP
;
A
#
# COMPACT_ATOMS: atom_id res chain seq x y z
N MET A 1 -19.81 17.41 11.67
CA MET A 1 -19.18 16.76 10.48
C MET A 1 -18.44 15.53 10.94
N SER A 2 -18.62 14.43 10.24
CA SER A 2 -17.80 13.24 10.49
C SER A 2 -16.38 13.49 9.96
N PRO A 3 -15.34 13.04 10.68
CA PRO A 3 -13.96 13.12 10.17
C PRO A 3 -13.82 12.29 8.88
N ASN A 4 -12.89 12.69 8.02
CA ASN A 4 -12.55 11.90 6.85
C ASN A 4 -12.01 10.53 7.27
N PRO A 5 -12.28 9.46 6.50
CA PRO A 5 -11.60 8.20 6.71
C PRO A 5 -10.10 8.35 6.44
N GLN A 6 -9.28 7.68 7.23
CA GLN A 6 -7.84 7.69 7.05
C GLN A 6 -7.38 6.46 6.27
N PHE A 7 -6.51 6.66 5.31
CA PHE A 7 -5.79 5.60 4.62
C PHE A 7 -4.36 5.54 5.13
N LEU A 8 -4.09 4.58 6.01
CA LEU A 8 -2.74 4.33 6.52
C LEU A 8 -1.98 3.50 5.50
N PHE A 9 -0.83 3.98 5.04
CA PHE A 9 -0.08 3.33 3.98
C PHE A 9 1.42 3.22 4.27
N ASP A 10 2.02 2.18 3.70
CA ASP A 10 3.46 2.00 3.54
C ASP A 10 3.71 1.57 2.10
N PHE A 11 4.66 2.18 1.41
CA PHE A 11 4.96 1.87 0.01
C PHE A 11 5.37 0.41 -0.20
N GLY A 12 5.89 -0.26 0.83
CA GLY A 12 6.25 -1.68 0.78
C GLY A 12 5.07 -2.65 0.85
N SER A 13 3.85 -2.17 1.06
CA SER A 13 2.65 -3.02 1.12
C SER A 13 1.95 -3.10 -0.25
N PRO A 14 1.91 -4.29 -0.89
CA PRO A 14 1.14 -4.47 -2.12
C PRO A 14 -0.35 -4.23 -1.91
N ASN A 15 -0.89 -4.61 -0.74
CA ASN A 15 -2.29 -4.37 -0.42
C ASN A 15 -2.61 -2.89 -0.26
N ALA A 16 -1.68 -2.08 0.27
CA ALA A 16 -1.85 -0.65 0.34
C ALA A 16 -1.86 -0.02 -1.07
N PHE A 17 -0.99 -0.48 -1.98
CA PHE A 17 -1.04 -0.06 -3.38
C PHE A 17 -2.39 -0.37 -4.03
N LEU A 18 -2.89 -1.60 -3.88
CA LEU A 18 -4.18 -2.00 -4.44
C LEU A 18 -5.34 -1.19 -3.85
N SER A 19 -5.30 -0.91 -2.56
CA SER A 19 -6.30 -0.05 -1.90
C SER A 19 -6.26 1.37 -2.45
N HIS A 20 -5.06 1.95 -2.63
CA HIS A 20 -4.88 3.25 -3.24
C HIS A 20 -5.49 3.32 -4.65
N GLU A 21 -5.27 2.31 -5.48
CA GLU A 21 -5.84 2.24 -6.82
C GLU A 21 -7.39 2.19 -6.82
N ALA A 22 -8.00 1.66 -5.77
CA ALA A 22 -9.46 1.60 -5.63
C ALA A 22 -10.07 2.87 -5.01
N ILE A 23 -9.34 3.65 -4.21
CA ILE A 23 -9.82 4.83 -3.49
C ILE A 23 -10.48 5.87 -4.40
N PRO A 24 -9.90 6.28 -5.56
CA PRO A 24 -10.52 7.31 -6.39
C PRO A 24 -11.96 6.99 -6.84
N ALA A 25 -12.24 5.72 -7.15
CA ALA A 25 -13.58 5.29 -7.52
C ALA A 25 -14.56 5.34 -6.33
N ILE A 26 -14.07 5.03 -5.13
CA ILE A 26 -14.84 5.13 -3.89
C ILE A 26 -15.16 6.60 -3.59
N GLU A 27 -14.16 7.47 -3.63
CA GLU A 27 -14.33 8.91 -3.43
C GLU A 27 -15.34 9.52 -4.41
N LYS A 28 -15.23 9.16 -5.70
CA LYS A 28 -16.16 9.61 -6.73
C LYS A 28 -17.60 9.19 -6.45
N ARG A 29 -17.80 7.95 -5.99
CA ARG A 29 -19.12 7.40 -5.72
C ARG A 29 -19.77 7.95 -4.44
N THR A 30 -18.96 8.20 -3.41
CA THR A 30 -19.45 8.57 -2.08
C THR A 30 -19.38 10.07 -1.79
N GLY A 31 -18.55 10.82 -2.52
CA GLY A 31 -18.23 12.22 -2.23
C GLY A 31 -17.32 12.41 -1.01
N VAL A 32 -16.86 11.32 -0.38
CA VAL A 32 -15.98 11.34 0.80
C VAL A 32 -14.53 11.31 0.33
N LYS A 33 -13.67 12.11 0.96
CA LYS A 33 -12.22 12.12 0.72
C LYS A 33 -11.48 11.33 1.79
N PHE A 34 -10.39 10.68 1.38
CA PHE A 34 -9.50 9.96 2.29
C PHE A 34 -8.31 10.85 2.67
N ASP A 35 -7.99 10.86 3.95
CA ASP A 35 -6.75 11.46 4.46
C ASP A 35 -5.64 10.40 4.42
N TYR A 36 -4.57 10.68 3.69
CA TYR A 36 -3.45 9.75 3.53
C TYR A 36 -2.45 9.93 4.66
N VAL A 37 -2.22 8.86 5.42
CA VAL A 37 -1.35 8.85 6.61
C VAL A 37 -0.20 7.87 6.40
N PRO A 38 1.04 8.34 6.25
CA PRO A 38 2.20 7.46 6.14
C PRO A 38 2.49 6.74 7.46
N VAL A 39 2.71 5.44 7.39
CA VAL A 39 3.12 4.61 8.54
C VAL A 39 4.30 3.72 8.14
N LEU A 40 5.24 3.49 9.05
CA LEU A 40 6.29 2.51 8.84
C LEU A 40 5.81 1.14 9.33
N LEU A 41 5.31 0.32 8.42
CA LEU A 41 4.67 -0.95 8.76
C LEU A 41 5.60 -1.93 9.49
N GLY A 42 6.86 -2.03 9.06
CA GLY A 42 7.87 -2.82 9.77
C GLY A 42 8.16 -2.34 11.19
N GLY A 43 8.09 -1.03 11.42
CA GLY A 43 8.18 -0.43 12.75
C GLY A 43 6.98 -0.80 13.63
N VAL A 44 5.77 -0.81 13.07
CA VAL A 44 4.54 -1.24 13.76
C VAL A 44 4.64 -2.71 14.17
N TYR A 45 5.07 -3.61 13.27
CA TYR A 45 5.28 -5.02 13.62
C TYR A 45 6.27 -5.17 14.79
N LYS A 46 7.41 -4.49 14.71
CA LYS A 46 8.41 -4.55 15.78
C LYS A 46 7.86 -4.04 17.11
N ALA A 47 7.15 -2.92 17.11
CA ALA A 47 6.60 -2.31 18.32
C ALA A 47 5.49 -3.14 18.97
N THR A 48 4.76 -3.94 18.19
CA THR A 48 3.63 -4.75 18.66
C THR A 48 3.98 -6.24 18.85
N GLY A 49 5.23 -6.64 18.61
CA GLY A 49 5.63 -8.04 18.67
C GLY A 49 5.02 -8.91 17.56
N ASN A 50 4.56 -8.29 16.48
CA ASN A 50 4.01 -8.97 15.31
C ASN A 50 5.06 -9.17 14.21
N MET A 51 4.68 -9.91 13.19
CA MET A 51 5.46 -10.13 11.98
C MET A 51 4.60 -9.93 10.73
N SER A 52 5.25 -9.81 9.58
CA SER A 52 4.53 -9.62 8.31
C SER A 52 3.63 -10.81 7.98
N PRO A 53 2.51 -10.61 7.27
CA PRO A 53 1.68 -11.72 6.80
C PRO A 53 2.45 -12.73 5.93
N GLY A 54 3.44 -12.28 5.15
CA GLY A 54 4.29 -13.15 4.36
C GLY A 54 5.10 -14.14 5.20
N GLU A 55 5.46 -13.75 6.42
CA GLU A 55 6.17 -14.61 7.38
C GLU A 55 5.19 -15.45 8.20
N SER A 56 4.19 -14.83 8.81
CA SER A 56 3.25 -15.48 9.71
C SER A 56 2.35 -16.52 9.03
N LEU A 57 2.06 -16.36 7.74
CA LEU A 57 1.19 -17.24 6.96
C LEU A 57 1.94 -18.28 6.11
N ARG A 58 3.27 -18.23 6.10
CA ARG A 58 4.11 -19.10 5.24
C ARG A 58 3.88 -20.58 5.41
N GLY A 59 3.62 -21.05 6.64
CA GLY A 59 3.40 -22.45 6.96
C GLY A 59 1.96 -22.95 6.77
N ILE A 60 1.03 -22.08 6.38
CA ILE A 60 -0.38 -22.44 6.23
C ILE A 60 -0.62 -22.97 4.83
N LYS A 61 -1.05 -24.25 4.73
CA LYS A 61 -1.33 -24.92 3.47
C LYS A 61 -2.33 -24.13 2.62
N ASN A 62 -2.03 -23.96 1.34
CA ASN A 62 -2.83 -23.27 0.33
C ASN A 62 -3.05 -21.76 0.58
N LYS A 63 -2.47 -21.17 1.64
CA LYS A 63 -2.67 -19.75 1.93
C LYS A 63 -1.96 -18.82 0.93
N PRO A 64 -0.71 -19.09 0.54
CA PRO A 64 -0.04 -18.28 -0.50
C PRO A 64 -0.79 -18.32 -1.84
N GLU A 65 -1.23 -19.49 -2.27
CA GLU A 65 -1.97 -19.68 -3.53
C GLU A 65 -3.33 -18.97 -3.50
N TYR A 66 -4.03 -19.04 -2.38
CA TYR A 66 -5.28 -18.32 -2.18
C TYR A 66 -5.06 -16.80 -2.22
N ASN A 67 -4.03 -16.28 -1.55
CA ASN A 67 -3.72 -14.85 -1.57
C ASN A 67 -3.40 -14.36 -3.00
N ALA A 68 -2.65 -15.15 -3.78
CA ALA A 68 -2.36 -14.83 -5.17
C ALA A 68 -3.65 -14.76 -6.02
N LEU A 69 -4.55 -15.72 -5.84
CA LEU A 69 -5.84 -15.77 -6.52
C LEU A 69 -6.73 -14.56 -6.14
N GLU A 70 -6.78 -14.18 -4.87
CA GLU A 70 -7.53 -13.01 -4.41
C GLU A 70 -6.96 -11.71 -4.96
N THR A 71 -5.64 -11.59 -5.03
CA THR A 71 -4.99 -10.43 -5.69
C THR A 71 -5.41 -10.35 -7.15
N GLU A 72 -5.35 -11.46 -7.89
CA GLU A 72 -5.75 -11.50 -9.30
C GLU A 72 -7.22 -11.09 -9.49
N ARG A 73 -8.11 -11.60 -8.63
CA ARG A 73 -9.54 -11.25 -8.63
C ARG A 73 -9.76 -9.76 -8.36
N PHE A 74 -9.02 -9.19 -7.41
CA PHE A 74 -9.08 -7.76 -7.09
C PHE A 74 -8.63 -6.91 -8.28
N LEU A 75 -7.48 -7.23 -8.88
CA LEU A 75 -6.96 -6.53 -10.06
C LEU A 75 -8.00 -6.51 -11.21
N ARG A 76 -8.60 -7.65 -11.47
CA ARG A 76 -9.62 -7.80 -12.52
C ARG A 76 -10.88 -7.01 -12.18
N ARG A 77 -11.37 -7.10 -10.94
CA ARG A 77 -12.57 -6.40 -10.47
C ARG A 77 -12.45 -4.88 -10.57
N HIS A 78 -11.28 -4.35 -10.26
CA HIS A 78 -11.01 -2.91 -10.25
C HIS A 78 -10.33 -2.41 -11.53
N ASN A 79 -10.16 -3.27 -12.52
CA ASN A 79 -9.50 -2.95 -13.80
C ASN A 79 -8.10 -2.34 -13.61
N ILE A 80 -7.34 -2.87 -12.66
CA ILE A 80 -5.96 -2.45 -12.39
C ILE A 80 -5.03 -3.26 -13.28
N THR A 81 -4.40 -2.61 -14.26
CA THR A 81 -3.53 -3.23 -15.26
C THR A 81 -2.04 -2.94 -15.05
N THR A 82 -1.72 -2.02 -14.15
CA THR A 82 -0.35 -1.53 -13.94
C THR A 82 0.42 -2.29 -12.87
N PHE A 83 -0.25 -3.09 -12.06
CA PHE A 83 0.38 -3.82 -10.97
C PHE A 83 1.39 -4.85 -11.46
N LYS A 84 2.60 -4.81 -10.88
CA LYS A 84 3.64 -5.83 -11.04
C LYS A 84 4.23 -6.19 -9.68
N SER A 85 4.42 -7.48 -9.45
CA SER A 85 5.14 -7.95 -8.25
C SER A 85 6.57 -7.42 -8.25
N ASN A 86 6.96 -6.83 -7.12
CA ASN A 86 8.32 -6.33 -6.96
C ASN A 86 9.30 -7.50 -6.75
N PRO A 87 10.30 -7.69 -7.61
CA PRO A 87 11.24 -8.80 -7.49
C PRO A 87 12.18 -8.68 -6.27
N PHE A 88 12.28 -7.48 -5.70
CA PHE A 88 13.10 -7.20 -4.51
C PHE A 88 12.32 -7.25 -3.21
N PHE A 89 11.04 -7.60 -3.27
CA PHE A 89 10.18 -7.70 -2.08
C PHE A 89 10.66 -8.80 -1.10
N PRO A 90 10.69 -8.56 0.23
CA PRO A 90 10.30 -7.34 0.93
C PRO A 90 11.37 -6.24 0.88
N VAL A 91 10.96 -4.99 0.64
CA VAL A 91 11.83 -3.82 0.59
C VAL A 91 11.80 -3.08 1.94
N ASN A 92 12.98 -2.65 2.43
CA ASN A 92 13.03 -1.74 3.56
C ASN A 92 12.62 -0.33 3.12
N THR A 93 11.46 0.11 3.56
CA THR A 93 10.85 1.38 3.13
C THR A 93 11.14 2.56 4.05
N LEU A 94 12.01 2.42 5.06
CA LEU A 94 12.27 3.50 6.03
C LEU A 94 12.62 4.83 5.35
N MET A 95 13.51 4.82 4.38
CA MET A 95 13.91 6.04 3.66
C MET A 95 12.77 6.60 2.80
N LEU A 96 12.00 5.73 2.13
CA LEU A 96 10.84 6.14 1.34
C LEU A 96 9.75 6.77 2.21
N MET A 97 9.47 6.18 3.37
CA MET A 97 8.45 6.70 4.29
C MET A 97 8.88 8.02 4.94
N ARG A 98 10.16 8.18 5.28
CA ARG A 98 10.71 9.47 5.71
C ARG A 98 10.63 10.51 4.59
N GLY A 99 10.92 10.10 3.36
CA GLY A 99 10.86 10.97 2.19
C GLY A 99 9.45 11.50 1.92
N VAL A 100 8.40 10.69 2.05
CA VAL A 100 7.03 11.15 1.85
C VAL A 100 6.58 12.14 2.93
N VAL A 101 7.01 11.94 4.17
CA VAL A 101 6.76 12.91 5.26
C VAL A 101 7.45 14.25 4.97
N ALA A 102 8.72 14.21 4.56
CA ALA A 102 9.45 15.42 4.18
C ALA A 102 8.80 16.12 2.96
N ALA A 103 8.39 15.35 1.96
CA ALA A 103 7.70 15.86 0.78
C ALA A 103 6.37 16.54 1.15
N ASP A 104 5.65 16.03 2.13
CA ASP A 104 4.41 16.66 2.62
C ASP A 104 4.68 18.04 3.22
N PHE A 105 5.71 18.19 4.05
CA PHE A 105 6.12 19.50 4.59
C PHE A 105 6.51 20.51 3.51
N GLU A 106 7.05 20.04 2.37
CA GLU A 106 7.47 20.87 1.24
C GLU A 106 6.36 21.07 0.20
N GLY A 107 5.16 20.56 0.43
CA GLY A 107 4.05 20.63 -0.53
C GLY A 107 4.24 19.74 -1.78
N LEU A 108 5.08 18.72 -1.68
CA LEU A 108 5.44 17.79 -2.76
C LEU A 108 4.91 16.37 -2.52
N PHE A 109 3.91 16.21 -1.64
CA PHE A 109 3.37 14.89 -1.30
C PHE A 109 2.94 14.11 -2.54
N GLU A 110 2.09 14.69 -3.37
CA GLU A 110 1.48 13.99 -4.50
C GLU A 110 2.50 13.51 -5.54
N PRO A 111 3.44 14.33 -6.05
CA PRO A 111 4.43 13.84 -7.00
C PRO A 111 5.36 12.79 -6.41
N TYR A 112 5.78 12.94 -5.14
CA TYR A 112 6.59 11.95 -4.46
C TYR A 112 5.86 10.62 -4.30
N PHE A 113 4.64 10.68 -3.80
CA PHE A 113 3.77 9.53 -3.56
C PHE A 113 3.55 8.71 -4.85
N ARG A 114 3.22 9.39 -5.95
CA ARG A 114 3.03 8.73 -7.26
C ARG A 114 4.31 8.06 -7.75
N ALA A 115 5.43 8.75 -7.69
CA ALA A 115 6.71 8.20 -8.13
C ALA A 115 7.11 6.98 -7.30
N ALA A 116 6.98 7.05 -5.97
CA ALA A 116 7.32 5.94 -5.09
C ALA A 116 6.47 4.69 -5.36
N TYR A 117 5.16 4.83 -5.50
CA TYR A 117 4.30 3.69 -5.84
C TYR A 117 4.54 3.15 -7.24
N HIS A 118 4.79 4.05 -8.22
CA HIS A 118 5.10 3.63 -9.59
C HIS A 118 6.34 2.71 -9.62
N HIS A 119 7.44 3.16 -9.02
CA HIS A 119 8.68 2.38 -8.97
C HIS A 119 8.68 1.24 -7.95
N MET A 120 7.67 1.14 -7.12
CA MET A 120 7.52 0.00 -6.22
C MET A 120 6.67 -1.11 -6.83
N TRP A 121 5.58 -0.79 -7.54
CA TRP A 121 4.55 -1.75 -7.93
C TRP A 121 4.08 -1.66 -9.38
N SER A 122 4.63 -0.78 -10.20
CA SER A 122 4.29 -0.69 -11.63
C SER A 122 5.49 -0.90 -12.54
N GLU A 123 6.61 -0.30 -12.19
CA GLU A 123 7.92 -0.49 -12.85
C GLU A 123 9.02 -0.66 -11.80
N PRO A 124 8.97 -1.77 -11.04
CA PRO A 124 9.93 -2.02 -9.97
C PRO A 124 11.33 -2.38 -10.49
#